data_2bd63b2faa6908a8da32131c37e0565e
#
_entry.id   2bd63b2faa6908a8da32131c37e0565e
#
_cell.length_a   1.000
_cell.length_b   1.000
_cell.length_c   1.000
_cell.angle_alpha   90.00
_cell.angle_beta   90.00
_cell.angle_gamma   90.00
#
_symmetry.space_group_name_H-M   'P 1'
#
loop_
_entity.id
_entity.type
_entity.pdbx_description
1 polymer ?
#
loop_
_entity_poly.entity_id
_entity_poly.type
_entity_poly.pdbx_seq_one_letter_code
_entity_poly.pdbx_strand_id
1 'polypeptide(L)'
;MLDNKGFDLWADGYDKTVGVSDEENTYPFAGYKDVLGTIYKTIMEKQNAVVLDIGFGTGTLTTKLYENGCTIYGQDFSARMIELASAKMPNAHLYQGDFTQGLVEPLLAQRYDFIVATYSLHHLTDEQKVCFLRMLRDHLNPGGQILIGDVAFENRSQLEQCQKDVGDEWDDDEIYFVVEELKGEFPELGFKRISHCSGVLSIPARI
;
A
#
# COMPACT_ATOMS: atom_id res chain seq x y z
N MET A 1 0.02 -17.36 -5.92
CA MET A 1 -0.45 -16.40 -4.89
C MET A 1 -0.60 -17.13 -3.55
N LEU A 2 -0.03 -16.63 -2.46
CA LEU A 2 -0.18 -17.20 -1.13
C LEU A 2 -1.62 -17.05 -0.63
N ASP A 3 -2.17 -18.12 -0.01
CA ASP A 3 -3.44 -18.04 0.72
C ASP A 3 -3.22 -17.47 2.14
N ASN A 4 -4.30 -17.27 2.92
CA ASN A 4 -4.22 -16.76 4.30
C ASN A 4 -3.18 -17.50 5.16
N LYS A 5 -3.08 -18.83 5.02
CA LYS A 5 -2.11 -19.62 5.80
C LYS A 5 -0.68 -19.39 5.34
N GLY A 6 -0.46 -19.19 4.06
CA GLY A 6 0.84 -18.85 3.51
C GLY A 6 1.35 -17.50 4.04
N PHE A 7 0.50 -16.47 4.05
CA PHE A 7 0.84 -15.17 4.63
C PHE A 7 1.02 -15.20 6.15
N ASP A 8 0.23 -15.98 6.88
CA ASP A 8 0.40 -16.14 8.33
C ASP A 8 1.76 -16.80 8.68
N LEU A 9 2.21 -17.76 7.89
CA LEU A 9 3.52 -18.41 8.08
C LEU A 9 4.68 -17.47 7.70
N TRP A 10 4.45 -16.54 6.76
CA TRP A 10 5.47 -15.61 6.30
C TRP A 10 5.63 -14.38 7.23
N ALA A 11 4.58 -14.03 7.96
CA ALA A 11 4.53 -12.84 8.82
C ALA A 11 5.70 -12.72 9.82
N ASP A 12 6.12 -13.84 10.43
CA ASP A 12 7.19 -13.83 11.44
C ASP A 12 8.59 -13.53 10.85
N GLY A 13 8.79 -13.71 9.53
CA GLY A 13 10.04 -13.42 8.82
C GLY A 13 9.99 -12.19 7.91
N TYR A 14 8.81 -11.63 7.67
CA TYR A 14 8.52 -10.60 6.68
C TYR A 14 9.42 -9.37 6.79
N ASP A 15 9.43 -8.74 7.96
CA ASP A 15 10.20 -7.50 8.19
C ASP A 15 11.70 -7.70 7.93
N LYS A 16 12.23 -8.90 8.18
CA LYS A 16 13.65 -9.23 7.94
C LYS A 16 13.93 -9.37 6.44
N THR A 17 13.07 -10.06 5.70
CA THR A 17 13.23 -10.27 4.25
C THR A 17 13.16 -8.93 3.52
N VAL A 18 12.17 -8.10 3.85
CA VAL A 18 12.02 -6.74 3.31
C VAL A 18 13.25 -5.90 3.62
N GLY A 19 13.78 -5.98 4.86
CA GLY A 19 14.97 -5.24 5.27
C GLY A 19 16.21 -5.58 4.45
N VAL A 20 16.46 -6.84 4.14
CA VAL A 20 17.61 -7.28 3.31
C VAL A 20 17.47 -6.75 1.88
N SER A 21 16.32 -6.92 1.23
CA SER A 21 16.07 -6.44 -0.13
C SER A 21 16.20 -4.91 -0.25
N ASP A 22 15.73 -4.15 0.76
CA ASP A 22 15.89 -2.69 0.80
C ASP A 22 17.37 -2.28 0.95
N GLU A 23 18.13 -2.93 1.84
CA GLU A 23 19.56 -2.64 2.07
C GLU A 23 20.42 -2.95 0.83
N GLU A 24 20.11 -4.01 0.10
CA GLU A 24 20.79 -4.41 -1.13
C GLU A 24 20.28 -3.63 -2.35
N ASN A 25 19.23 -2.80 -2.20
CA ASN A 25 18.55 -2.07 -3.27
C ASN A 25 18.09 -2.98 -4.42
N THR A 26 17.56 -4.15 -4.06
CA THR A 26 17.09 -5.18 -4.98
C THR A 26 15.56 -5.23 -5.06
N TYR A 27 15.05 -5.73 -6.19
CA TYR A 27 13.64 -6.03 -6.38
C TYR A 27 13.16 -7.08 -5.36
N PRO A 28 11.92 -7.03 -4.87
CA PRO A 28 10.91 -6.00 -5.16
C PRO A 28 10.95 -4.78 -4.22
N PHE A 29 11.73 -4.83 -3.14
CA PHE A 29 11.70 -3.83 -2.05
C PHE A 29 12.80 -2.77 -2.14
N ALA A 30 13.41 -2.59 -3.34
CA ALA A 30 14.39 -1.52 -3.54
C ALA A 30 13.80 -0.14 -3.20
N GLY A 31 14.42 0.56 -2.25
CA GLY A 31 13.97 1.86 -1.77
C GLY A 31 12.73 1.81 -0.85
N TYR A 32 12.42 0.67 -0.24
CA TYR A 32 11.27 0.47 0.65
C TYR A 32 11.17 1.53 1.75
N LYS A 33 12.28 1.80 2.47
CA LYS A 33 12.31 2.81 3.54
C LYS A 33 12.00 4.22 3.01
N ASP A 34 12.45 4.55 1.81
CA ASP A 34 12.21 5.86 1.19
C ASP A 34 10.76 5.99 0.69
N VAL A 35 10.15 4.89 0.21
CA VAL A 35 8.72 4.81 -0.10
C VAL A 35 7.90 5.11 1.15
N LEU A 36 8.11 4.35 2.24
CA LEU A 36 7.40 4.56 3.51
C LEU A 36 7.67 5.97 4.09
N GLY A 37 8.93 6.43 4.03
CA GLY A 37 9.32 7.75 4.49
C GLY A 37 8.66 8.89 3.71
N THR A 38 8.45 8.72 2.40
CA THR A 38 7.73 9.67 1.55
C THR A 38 6.25 9.75 1.95
N ILE A 39 5.58 8.61 2.09
CA ILE A 39 4.17 8.53 2.51
C ILE A 39 4.01 9.10 3.93
N TYR A 40 4.86 8.69 4.86
CA TYR A 40 4.85 9.21 6.23
C TYR A 40 4.94 10.74 6.28
N LYS A 41 5.91 11.34 5.59
CA LYS A 41 6.09 12.80 5.56
C LYS A 41 4.85 13.51 5.01
N THR A 42 4.25 13.00 3.95
CA THR A 42 3.02 13.56 3.37
C THR A 42 1.86 13.55 4.36
N ILE A 43 1.65 12.43 5.08
CA ILE A 43 0.57 12.32 6.06
C ILE A 43 0.80 13.25 7.25
N MET A 44 2.04 13.35 7.71
CA MET A 44 2.40 14.19 8.88
C MET A 44 2.32 15.70 8.63
N GLU A 45 2.08 16.15 7.39
CA GLU A 45 1.70 17.54 7.12
C GLU A 45 0.32 17.90 7.71
N LYS A 46 -0.53 16.89 7.96
CA LYS A 46 -1.83 17.06 8.61
C LYS A 46 -1.82 16.50 10.03
N GLN A 47 -2.02 17.36 11.03
CA GLN A 47 -2.15 16.93 12.43
C GLN A 47 -3.44 16.14 12.65
N ASN A 48 -3.37 15.10 13.50
CA ASN A 48 -4.49 14.24 13.87
C ASN A 48 -5.24 13.65 12.64
N ALA A 49 -4.50 13.32 11.60
CA ALA A 49 -5.07 12.74 10.39
C ALA A 49 -5.79 11.42 10.68
N VAL A 50 -6.92 11.21 10.00
CA VAL A 50 -7.63 9.92 9.97
C VAL A 50 -7.11 9.13 8.78
N VAL A 51 -6.48 8.00 9.05
CA VAL A 51 -5.77 7.18 8.06
C VAL A 51 -6.39 5.79 7.98
N LEU A 52 -6.68 5.32 6.76
CA LEU A 52 -7.01 3.92 6.47
C LEU A 52 -5.81 3.26 5.79
N ASP A 53 -5.35 2.14 6.31
CA ASP A 53 -4.26 1.35 5.73
C ASP A 53 -4.79 0.02 5.18
N ILE A 54 -4.57 -0.24 3.89
CA ILE A 54 -5.03 -1.42 3.16
C ILE A 54 -3.87 -2.41 3.00
N GLY A 55 -4.00 -3.58 3.63
CA GLY A 55 -2.92 -4.56 3.69
C GLY A 55 -1.78 -4.05 4.58
N PHE A 56 -2.11 -3.62 5.80
CA PHE A 56 -1.15 -2.97 6.71
C PHE A 56 -0.02 -3.89 7.21
N GLY A 57 -0.14 -5.20 7.01
CA GLY A 57 0.87 -6.18 7.41
C GLY A 57 1.20 -6.11 8.90
N THR A 58 2.48 -6.10 9.25
CA THR A 58 2.96 -5.95 10.64
C THR A 58 2.80 -4.53 11.19
N GLY A 59 2.29 -3.58 10.40
CA GLY A 59 2.08 -2.18 10.78
C GLY A 59 3.34 -1.33 10.78
N THR A 60 4.32 -1.59 9.92
CA THR A 60 5.61 -0.87 9.90
C THR A 60 5.44 0.64 9.68
N LEU A 61 4.61 1.06 8.73
CA LEU A 61 4.26 2.47 8.51
C LEU A 61 3.25 2.94 9.56
N THR A 62 2.20 2.15 9.74
CA THR A 62 0.99 2.51 10.48
C THR A 62 1.28 2.74 11.96
N THR A 63 2.18 1.95 12.56
CA THR A 63 2.62 2.15 13.96
C THR A 63 3.25 3.54 14.16
N LYS A 64 4.11 3.97 13.23
CA LYS A 64 4.73 5.31 13.31
C LYS A 64 3.69 6.44 13.19
N LEU A 65 2.70 6.28 12.33
CA LEU A 65 1.59 7.24 12.22
C LEU A 65 0.75 7.28 13.50
N TYR A 66 0.43 6.11 14.07
CA TYR A 66 -0.29 5.98 15.33
C TYR A 66 0.43 6.66 16.50
N GLU A 67 1.73 6.40 16.66
CA GLU A 67 2.58 7.00 17.70
C GLU A 67 2.68 8.52 17.57
N ASN A 68 2.48 9.07 16.37
CA ASN A 68 2.50 10.50 16.09
C ASN A 68 1.10 11.13 15.99
N GLY A 69 0.07 10.46 16.58
CA GLY A 69 -1.25 11.04 16.83
C GLY A 69 -2.26 10.89 15.70
N CYS A 70 -1.99 10.07 14.68
CA CYS A 70 -3.01 9.74 13.69
C CYS A 70 -4.05 8.77 14.28
N THR A 71 -5.30 8.92 13.86
CA THR A 71 -6.34 7.91 14.09
C THR A 71 -6.26 6.85 13.01
N ILE A 72 -6.01 5.61 13.42
CA ILE A 72 -5.72 4.51 12.48
C ILE A 72 -6.93 3.60 12.34
N TYR A 73 -7.27 3.35 11.08
CA TYR A 73 -8.13 2.28 10.60
C TYR A 73 -7.30 1.40 9.68
N GLY A 74 -7.59 0.10 9.65
CA GLY A 74 -6.86 -0.81 8.77
C GLY A 74 -7.62 -2.08 8.44
N GLN A 75 -7.34 -2.64 7.27
CA GLN A 75 -7.84 -3.93 6.83
C GLN A 75 -6.68 -4.79 6.35
N ASP A 76 -6.57 -5.99 6.89
CA ASP A 76 -5.63 -7.01 6.44
C ASP A 76 -6.33 -8.37 6.44
N PHE A 77 -5.94 -9.29 5.59
CA PHE A 77 -6.59 -10.60 5.55
C PHE A 77 -5.92 -11.63 6.47
N SER A 78 -4.67 -11.42 6.87
CA SER A 78 -3.90 -12.27 7.76
C SER A 78 -4.23 -11.98 9.24
N ALA A 79 -4.82 -12.97 9.93
CA ALA A 79 -5.07 -12.87 11.36
C ALA A 79 -3.76 -12.65 12.16
N ARG A 80 -2.64 -13.23 11.71
CA ARG A 80 -1.35 -13.08 12.35
C ARG A 80 -0.79 -11.68 12.22
N MET A 81 -0.92 -11.04 11.04
CA MET A 81 -0.52 -9.64 10.84
C MET A 81 -1.31 -8.71 11.76
N ILE A 82 -2.63 -8.93 11.87
CA ILE A 82 -3.51 -8.16 12.75
C ILE A 82 -3.08 -8.30 14.22
N GLU A 83 -2.78 -9.50 14.68
CA GLU A 83 -2.28 -9.73 16.05
C GLU A 83 -1.02 -8.93 16.33
N LEU A 84 -0.02 -9.00 15.43
CA LEU A 84 1.25 -8.27 15.55
C LEU A 84 1.06 -6.76 15.54
N ALA A 85 0.23 -6.24 14.65
CA ALA A 85 -0.06 -4.82 14.55
C ALA A 85 -0.88 -4.31 15.76
N SER A 86 -1.89 -5.07 16.22
CA SER A 86 -2.72 -4.71 17.37
C SER A 86 -1.91 -4.61 18.66
N ALA A 87 -0.88 -5.44 18.83
CA ALA A 87 0.02 -5.36 19.97
C ALA A 87 0.80 -4.03 20.01
N LYS A 88 1.10 -3.45 18.83
CA LYS A 88 1.80 -2.16 18.69
C LYS A 88 0.84 -0.97 18.77
N MET A 89 -0.42 -1.15 18.38
CA MET A 89 -1.44 -0.09 18.22
C MET A 89 -2.75 -0.46 18.92
N PRO A 90 -2.80 -0.51 20.26
CA PRO A 90 -3.94 -1.06 21.01
C PRO A 90 -5.26 -0.29 20.83
N ASN A 91 -5.24 0.96 20.38
CA ASN A 91 -6.43 1.77 20.11
C ASN A 91 -6.73 1.97 18.62
N ALA A 92 -6.01 1.29 17.73
CA ALA A 92 -6.31 1.31 16.30
C ALA A 92 -7.53 0.43 15.97
N HIS A 93 -8.25 0.78 14.93
CA HIS A 93 -9.42 0.07 14.44
C HIS A 93 -9.00 -0.89 13.31
N LEU A 94 -8.49 -2.05 13.68
CA LEU A 94 -7.95 -3.04 12.74
C LEU A 94 -8.96 -4.17 12.52
N TYR A 95 -9.19 -4.52 11.26
CA TYR A 95 -10.19 -5.50 10.86
C TYR A 95 -9.60 -6.57 9.94
N GLN A 96 -10.06 -7.79 10.12
CA GLN A 96 -9.75 -8.87 9.19
C GLN A 96 -10.70 -8.81 7.99
N GLY A 97 -10.13 -8.81 6.79
CA GLY A 97 -10.91 -8.81 5.54
C GLY A 97 -10.03 -8.91 4.32
N ASP A 98 -10.55 -9.56 3.31
CA ASP A 98 -9.94 -9.66 1.99
C ASP A 98 -10.36 -8.44 1.15
N PHE A 99 -9.42 -7.53 0.90
CA PHE A 99 -9.71 -6.31 0.13
C PHE A 99 -10.02 -6.58 -1.36
N THR A 100 -9.73 -7.79 -1.87
CA THR A 100 -10.20 -8.18 -3.22
C THR A 100 -11.72 -8.25 -3.29
N GLN A 101 -12.39 -8.40 -2.13
CA GLN A 101 -13.85 -8.38 -1.97
C GLN A 101 -14.37 -6.98 -1.56
N GLY A 102 -13.49 -5.99 -1.40
CA GLY A 102 -13.79 -4.64 -0.95
C GLY A 102 -13.50 -4.39 0.52
N LEU A 103 -14.02 -3.29 1.06
CA LEU A 103 -13.85 -2.94 2.47
C LEU A 103 -14.90 -3.63 3.33
N VAL A 104 -14.50 -4.02 4.55
CA VAL A 104 -15.45 -4.49 5.58
C VAL A 104 -16.37 -3.35 6.03
N GLU A 105 -17.62 -3.70 6.45
CA GLU A 105 -18.68 -2.74 6.77
C GLU A 105 -18.27 -1.60 7.72
N PRO A 106 -17.51 -1.83 8.81
CA PRO A 106 -17.11 -0.74 9.71
C PRO A 106 -16.25 0.34 9.03
N LEU A 107 -15.49 -0.03 8.00
CA LEU A 107 -14.63 0.91 7.24
C LEU A 107 -15.42 1.71 6.21
N LEU A 108 -16.51 1.15 5.67
CA LEU A 108 -17.42 1.83 4.74
C LEU A 108 -18.20 2.98 5.41
N ALA A 109 -18.38 2.92 6.73
CA ALA A 109 -19.09 3.95 7.49
C ALA A 109 -18.22 5.19 7.79
N GLN A 110 -16.92 5.15 7.46
CA GLN A 110 -15.97 6.21 7.79
C GLN A 110 -15.51 7.00 6.54
N ARG A 111 -14.91 8.16 6.81
CA ARG A 111 -14.18 8.94 5.81
C ARG A 111 -12.78 9.22 6.31
N TYR A 112 -11.84 9.30 5.38
CA TYR A 112 -10.42 9.33 5.68
C TYR A 112 -9.76 10.56 5.07
N ASP A 113 -8.75 11.09 5.77
CA ASP A 113 -7.88 12.13 5.23
C ASP A 113 -6.85 11.53 4.29
N PHE A 114 -6.38 10.34 4.66
CA PHE A 114 -5.50 9.55 3.81
C PHE A 114 -5.94 8.09 3.79
N ILE A 115 -5.88 7.50 2.61
CA ILE A 115 -5.98 6.05 2.43
C ILE A 115 -4.63 5.59 1.89
N VAL A 116 -3.98 4.67 2.58
CA VAL A 116 -2.66 4.18 2.19
C VAL A 116 -2.74 2.70 1.83
N ALA A 117 -1.87 2.28 0.92
CA ALA A 117 -1.61 0.89 0.60
C ALA A 117 -0.12 0.78 0.27
N THR A 118 0.60 -0.08 0.99
CA THR A 118 2.03 -0.26 0.78
C THR A 118 2.34 -1.72 0.50
N TYR A 119 2.84 -1.99 -0.70
CA TYR A 119 3.22 -3.32 -1.17
C TYR A 119 2.10 -4.36 -0.97
N SER A 120 0.87 -3.99 -1.37
CA SER A 120 -0.32 -4.83 -1.19
C SER A 120 -1.24 -4.89 -2.41
N LEU A 121 -1.35 -3.81 -3.19
CA LEU A 121 -2.32 -3.75 -4.30
C LEU A 121 -1.84 -4.44 -5.59
N HIS A 122 -0.59 -4.86 -5.68
CA HIS A 122 -0.09 -5.67 -6.79
C HIS A 122 -0.74 -7.07 -6.86
N HIS A 123 -1.46 -7.47 -5.82
CA HIS A 123 -2.28 -8.69 -5.85
C HIS A 123 -3.61 -8.54 -6.60
N LEU A 124 -4.00 -7.32 -6.99
CA LEU A 124 -5.19 -7.04 -7.78
C LEU A 124 -4.87 -6.98 -9.28
N THR A 125 -5.81 -7.44 -10.13
CA THR A 125 -5.74 -7.14 -11.58
C THR A 125 -5.89 -5.64 -11.83
N ASP A 126 -5.51 -5.16 -13.02
CA ASP A 126 -5.61 -3.73 -13.33
C ASP A 126 -7.07 -3.23 -13.29
N GLU A 127 -8.05 -4.04 -13.75
CA GLU A 127 -9.47 -3.71 -13.63
C GLU A 127 -9.91 -3.67 -12.16
N GLN A 128 -9.46 -4.61 -11.33
CA GLN A 128 -9.77 -4.62 -9.90
C GLN A 128 -9.17 -3.40 -9.20
N LYS A 129 -7.90 -3.02 -9.52
CA LYS A 129 -7.27 -1.80 -8.99
C LYS A 129 -8.12 -0.56 -9.31
N VAL A 130 -8.54 -0.40 -10.57
CA VAL A 130 -9.37 0.74 -10.98
C VAL A 130 -10.68 0.79 -10.20
N CYS A 131 -11.40 -0.32 -10.11
CA CYS A 131 -12.67 -0.40 -9.38
C CYS A 131 -12.47 -0.10 -7.88
N PHE A 132 -11.45 -0.70 -7.28
CA PHE A 132 -11.14 -0.53 -5.85
C PHE A 132 -10.71 0.91 -5.53
N LEU A 133 -9.81 1.50 -6.32
CA LEU A 133 -9.36 2.88 -6.13
C LEU A 133 -10.48 3.91 -6.31
N ARG A 134 -11.43 3.67 -7.23
CA ARG A 134 -12.63 4.50 -7.37
C ARG A 134 -13.48 4.45 -6.11
N MET A 135 -13.72 3.26 -5.56
CA MET A 135 -14.47 3.07 -4.32
C MET A 135 -13.74 3.73 -3.14
N LEU A 136 -12.43 3.51 -2.97
CA LEU A 136 -11.63 4.15 -1.93
C LEU A 136 -11.70 5.68 -2.01
N ARG A 137 -11.65 6.25 -3.23
CA ARG A 137 -11.72 7.70 -3.46
C ARG A 137 -13.02 8.31 -2.96
N ASP A 138 -14.13 7.57 -3.03
CA ASP A 138 -15.44 8.02 -2.52
C ASP A 138 -15.49 8.08 -0.98
N HIS A 139 -14.52 7.46 -0.28
CA HIS A 139 -14.38 7.51 1.18
C HIS A 139 -13.36 8.55 1.67
N LEU A 140 -12.78 9.35 0.79
CA LEU A 140 -11.90 10.45 1.19
C LEU A 140 -12.70 11.65 1.73
N ASN A 141 -12.13 12.31 2.72
CA ASN A 141 -12.52 13.66 3.13
C ASN A 141 -12.18 14.68 2.03
N PRO A 142 -12.84 15.85 1.97
CA PRO A 142 -12.41 16.93 1.10
C PRO A 142 -10.93 17.30 1.34
N GLY A 143 -10.14 17.33 0.28
CA GLY A 143 -8.70 17.55 0.33
C GLY A 143 -7.87 16.34 0.76
N GLY A 144 -8.51 15.19 1.00
CA GLY A 144 -7.82 13.93 1.27
C GLY A 144 -7.21 13.31 0.01
N GLN A 145 -6.40 12.27 0.19
CA GLN A 145 -5.78 11.57 -0.93
C GLN A 145 -5.48 10.09 -0.62
N ILE A 146 -5.46 9.28 -1.68
CA ILE A 146 -4.93 7.92 -1.65
C ILE A 146 -3.44 8.00 -1.93
N LEU A 147 -2.62 7.29 -1.14
CA LEU A 147 -1.17 7.16 -1.31
C LEU A 147 -0.82 5.69 -1.45
N ILE A 148 -0.23 5.31 -2.58
CA ILE A 148 0.15 3.91 -2.85
C ILE A 148 1.66 3.86 -3.00
N GLY A 149 2.33 3.10 -2.13
CA GLY A 149 3.74 2.76 -2.25
C GLY A 149 3.87 1.33 -2.73
N ASP A 150 4.42 1.10 -3.92
CA ASP A 150 4.48 -0.24 -4.51
C ASP A 150 5.57 -0.34 -5.58
N VAL A 151 5.75 -1.54 -6.11
CA VAL A 151 6.45 -1.73 -7.38
C VAL A 151 5.65 -1.04 -8.48
N ALA A 152 6.27 -0.01 -9.08
CA ALA A 152 5.57 0.88 -10.00
C ALA A 152 6.53 1.48 -11.03
N PHE A 153 6.05 1.60 -12.27
CA PHE A 153 6.78 2.09 -13.42
C PHE A 153 6.01 3.21 -14.11
N GLU A 154 6.73 4.16 -14.72
CA GLU A 154 6.09 5.24 -15.47
C GLU A 154 5.32 4.71 -16.68
N ASN A 155 5.90 3.72 -17.39
CA ASN A 155 5.35 3.14 -18.60
C ASN A 155 5.68 1.64 -18.71
N ARG A 156 5.00 0.96 -19.64
CA ARG A 156 5.13 -0.47 -19.88
C ARG A 156 6.57 -0.89 -20.25
N SER A 157 7.28 -0.09 -21.01
CA SER A 157 8.66 -0.38 -21.42
C SER A 157 9.62 -0.47 -20.23
N GLN A 158 9.43 0.38 -19.20
CA GLN A 158 10.24 0.31 -17.98
C GLN A 158 9.95 -0.95 -17.16
N LEU A 159 8.69 -1.38 -17.09
CA LEU A 159 8.30 -2.63 -16.44
C LEU A 159 8.95 -3.82 -17.15
N GLU A 160 8.80 -3.91 -18.48
CA GLU A 160 9.39 -4.99 -19.28
C GLU A 160 10.93 -5.03 -19.18
N GLN A 161 11.57 -3.87 -19.08
CA GLN A 161 13.02 -3.82 -18.88
C GLN A 161 13.41 -4.35 -17.50
N CYS A 162 12.70 -3.92 -16.44
CA CYS A 162 12.94 -4.41 -15.09
C CYS A 162 12.70 -5.93 -14.99
N GLN A 163 11.65 -6.46 -15.60
CA GLN A 163 11.38 -7.90 -15.67
C GLN A 163 12.55 -8.67 -16.31
N LYS A 164 13.11 -8.16 -17.40
CA LYS A 164 14.28 -8.76 -18.05
C LYS A 164 15.53 -8.72 -17.17
N ASP A 165 15.73 -7.62 -16.47
CA ASP A 165 16.91 -7.42 -15.61
C ASP A 165 16.85 -8.29 -14.34
N VAL A 166 15.65 -8.50 -13.80
CA VAL A 166 15.38 -9.36 -12.63
C VAL A 166 15.43 -10.86 -13.00
N GLY A 167 14.95 -11.22 -14.20
CA GLY A 167 14.98 -12.59 -14.70
C GLY A 167 14.15 -13.56 -13.85
N ASP A 168 14.78 -14.66 -13.41
CA ASP A 168 14.09 -15.76 -12.70
C ASP A 168 13.54 -15.38 -11.31
N GLU A 169 13.94 -14.24 -10.76
CA GLU A 169 13.42 -13.74 -9.47
C GLU A 169 12.14 -12.88 -9.63
N TRP A 170 11.70 -12.65 -10.89
CA TRP A 170 10.47 -11.91 -11.14
C TRP A 170 9.23 -12.71 -10.74
N ASP A 171 8.33 -12.08 -9.98
CA ASP A 171 7.07 -12.70 -9.58
C ASP A 171 6.00 -12.46 -10.66
N ASP A 172 5.67 -13.52 -11.42
CA ASP A 172 4.65 -13.47 -12.47
C ASP A 172 3.21 -13.50 -11.92
N ASP A 173 3.03 -13.79 -10.64
CA ASP A 173 1.71 -13.77 -9.96
C ASP A 173 1.31 -12.36 -9.51
N GLU A 174 2.25 -11.41 -9.49
CA GLU A 174 2.03 -10.02 -9.10
C GLU A 174 1.80 -9.11 -10.31
N ILE A 175 0.85 -8.19 -10.19
CA ILE A 175 0.48 -7.24 -11.25
C ILE A 175 0.90 -5.83 -10.81
N TYR A 176 2.02 -5.35 -11.32
CA TYR A 176 2.59 -4.07 -10.91
C TYR A 176 1.95 -2.87 -11.60
N PHE A 177 2.12 -1.70 -10.99
CA PHE A 177 1.53 -0.47 -11.48
C PHE A 177 2.29 0.08 -12.70
N VAL A 178 1.53 0.41 -13.75
CA VAL A 178 1.99 1.21 -14.89
C VAL A 178 1.24 2.54 -14.89
N VAL A 179 1.94 3.61 -14.54
CA VAL A 179 1.36 4.93 -14.27
C VAL A 179 0.62 5.51 -15.48
N GLU A 180 1.20 5.40 -16.69
CA GLU A 180 0.56 5.90 -17.91
C GLU A 180 -0.79 5.23 -18.19
N GLU A 181 -0.91 3.94 -17.91
CA GLU A 181 -2.15 3.18 -18.09
C GLU A 181 -3.21 3.60 -17.07
N LEU A 182 -2.78 3.77 -15.79
CA LEU A 182 -3.69 4.20 -14.72
C LEU A 182 -4.15 5.66 -14.86
N LYS A 183 -3.35 6.53 -15.46
CA LYS A 183 -3.71 7.94 -15.74
C LYS A 183 -4.92 8.09 -16.66
N GLY A 184 -5.21 7.10 -17.52
CA GLY A 184 -6.44 7.08 -18.31
C GLY A 184 -7.69 7.10 -17.45
N GLU A 185 -7.66 6.49 -16.28
CA GLU A 185 -8.75 6.38 -15.32
C GLU A 185 -8.70 7.47 -14.23
N PHE A 186 -7.50 7.93 -13.90
CA PHE A 186 -7.22 8.95 -12.87
C PHE A 186 -6.29 10.03 -13.45
N PRO A 187 -6.82 11.00 -14.22
CA PRO A 187 -6.00 12.03 -14.86
C PRO A 187 -5.17 12.87 -13.89
N GLU A 188 -5.63 13.02 -12.64
CA GLU A 188 -4.97 13.79 -11.57
C GLU A 188 -3.91 12.97 -10.81
N LEU A 189 -3.70 11.71 -11.20
CA LEU A 189 -2.72 10.83 -10.54
C LEU A 189 -1.32 11.43 -10.61
N GLY A 190 -0.74 11.67 -9.44
CA GLY A 190 0.68 12.01 -9.27
C GLY A 190 1.53 10.76 -9.11
N PHE A 191 2.78 10.81 -9.58
CA PHE A 191 3.75 9.73 -9.37
C PHE A 191 5.11 10.30 -9.01
N LYS A 192 5.71 9.73 -7.98
CA LYS A 192 7.08 10.00 -7.56
C LYS A 192 7.87 8.70 -7.57
N ARG A 193 8.78 8.57 -8.54
CA ARG A 193 9.70 7.43 -8.60
C ARG A 193 10.68 7.49 -7.42
N ILE A 194 10.91 6.37 -6.77
CA ILE A 194 11.82 6.24 -5.61
C ILE A 194 13.05 5.42 -5.99
N SER A 195 12.88 4.27 -6.61
CA SER A 195 13.98 3.40 -7.06
C SER A 195 13.82 3.01 -8.52
N HIS A 196 14.60 2.02 -8.97
CA HIS A 196 14.46 1.47 -10.32
C HIS A 196 13.15 0.71 -10.53
N CYS A 197 12.54 0.17 -9.46
CA CYS A 197 11.30 -0.61 -9.54
C CYS A 197 10.20 -0.14 -8.58
N SER A 198 10.41 0.91 -7.76
CA SER A 198 9.42 1.36 -6.79
C SER A 198 9.09 2.84 -6.91
N GLY A 199 7.89 3.21 -6.44
CA GLY A 199 7.45 4.60 -6.38
C GLY A 199 6.24 4.82 -5.51
N VAL A 200 5.85 6.08 -5.38
CA VAL A 200 4.64 6.51 -4.68
C VAL A 200 3.68 7.14 -5.67
N LEU A 201 2.49 6.56 -5.77
CA LEU A 201 1.36 7.12 -6.50
C LEU A 201 0.48 7.91 -5.52
N SER A 202 -0.10 9.01 -6.00
CA SER A 202 -1.04 9.82 -5.23
C SER A 202 -2.29 10.13 -6.05
N ILE A 203 -3.48 9.89 -5.49
CA ILE A 203 -4.78 10.18 -6.12
C ILE A 203 -5.56 11.10 -5.17
N PRO A 204 -5.83 12.36 -5.54
CA PRO A 204 -6.57 13.28 -4.70
C PRO A 204 -8.07 12.92 -4.64
N ALA A 205 -8.76 13.39 -3.60
CA ALA A 205 -10.22 13.40 -3.55
C ALA A 205 -10.79 14.10 -4.79
N ARG A 206 -12.03 13.75 -5.17
CA ARG A 206 -12.75 14.51 -6.21
C ARG A 206 -13.00 15.94 -5.72
N ILE A 207 -12.82 16.90 -6.63
CA ILE A 207 -13.13 18.31 -6.38
C ILE A 207 -14.64 18.51 -6.34
#